data_7b517c42d9ffd7366e15ace2d7c49566
#
_entry.id   7b517c42d9ffd7366e15ace2d7c49566
#
_cell.length_a   1.000
_cell.length_b   1.000
_cell.length_c   1.000
_cell.angle_alpha   90.00
_cell.angle_beta   90.00
_cell.angle_gamma   90.00
#
_symmetry.space_group_name_H-M   'P 1'
#
loop_
_entity.id
_entity.type
_entity.pdbx_description
1 polymer ?
#
loop_
_entity_poly.entity_id
_entity_poly.type
_entity_poly.pdbx_seq_one_letter_code
_entity_poly.pdbx_strand_id
1 'polypeptide(L)'
;MGVVAYGGQVYVLGGESAEGVTGSVERYDPQADGWTPLANKPHAVADVAAALVGDQIYVPGGRTLSGSPSAIVEAYSPETDVWESKAPLPTALSGYALIALEGRLYLFGGWDGSIYVDSVYEYDPAEDAWAPKSPMPTARAFAGVAVVDGKIYVIGGYDGQNDLTANEEYVPSRDDSQGNPWITMPPMPVGRAGCGVAAAANIIHIVGGGWDTAVAGGAMYNVRTGEWVDLEVPLSGQWRSLGLTLLDTEIYAIGGWNGDYMDVNEEYKAIYTIIVPVPI
;
A
#
# COMPACT_ATOMS: atom_id res chain seq x y z
N MET A 1 -2.98 6.86 5.30
CA MET A 1 -4.26 6.13 5.38
C MET A 1 -4.14 4.80 4.66
N GLY A 2 -4.88 3.79 5.12
CA GLY A 2 -5.04 2.52 4.42
C GLY A 2 -6.18 2.59 3.43
N VAL A 3 -6.04 1.98 2.24
CA VAL A 3 -7.10 1.89 1.23
C VAL A 3 -7.18 0.47 0.72
N VAL A 4 -8.40 -0.11 0.71
CA VAL A 4 -8.64 -1.51 0.34
C VAL A 4 -9.97 -1.63 -0.42
N ALA A 5 -9.98 -2.42 -1.49
CA ALA A 5 -11.19 -2.81 -2.20
C ALA A 5 -11.77 -4.12 -1.62
N TYR A 6 -13.06 -4.14 -1.32
CA TYR A 6 -13.80 -5.31 -0.86
C TYR A 6 -15.29 -5.21 -1.21
N GLY A 7 -15.87 -6.31 -1.71
CA GLY A 7 -17.31 -6.40 -1.98
C GLY A 7 -17.84 -5.38 -2.99
N GLY A 8 -17.04 -4.98 -3.97
CA GLY A 8 -17.42 -3.96 -4.97
C GLY A 8 -17.35 -2.52 -4.46
N GLN A 9 -16.70 -2.29 -3.32
CA GLN A 9 -16.57 -0.99 -2.66
C GLN A 9 -15.13 -0.72 -2.24
N VAL A 10 -14.80 0.56 -2.00
CA VAL A 10 -13.47 0.99 -1.52
C VAL A 10 -13.57 1.47 -0.09
N TYR A 11 -12.72 0.95 0.78
CA TYR A 11 -12.62 1.31 2.20
C TYR A 11 -11.38 2.16 2.44
N VAL A 12 -11.55 3.26 3.16
CA VAL A 12 -10.49 4.18 3.59
C VAL A 12 -10.42 4.17 5.11
N LEU A 13 -9.24 3.88 5.68
CA LEU A 13 -9.09 3.62 7.10
C LEU A 13 -7.95 4.46 7.70
N GLY A 14 -8.26 5.24 8.73
CA GLY A 14 -7.32 6.10 9.43
C GLY A 14 -6.70 7.16 8.53
N GLY A 15 -5.58 7.70 8.95
CA GLY A 15 -4.84 8.74 8.21
C GLY A 15 -4.71 10.03 8.99
N GLU A 16 -4.47 11.12 8.27
CA GLU A 16 -4.32 12.46 8.85
C GLU A 16 -5.05 13.47 7.98
N SER A 17 -5.67 14.44 8.63
CA SER A 17 -6.33 15.59 8.03
C SER A 17 -5.78 16.89 8.64
N ALA A 18 -6.32 18.03 8.24
CA ALA A 18 -6.01 19.32 8.86
C ALA A 18 -6.33 19.36 10.38
N GLU A 19 -7.20 18.48 10.85
CA GLU A 19 -7.56 18.34 12.27
C GLU A 19 -6.62 17.39 13.04
N GLY A 20 -5.72 16.70 12.34
CA GLY A 20 -4.74 15.78 12.89
C GLY A 20 -4.99 14.31 12.53
N VAL A 21 -4.33 13.41 13.27
CA VAL A 21 -4.43 11.96 13.09
C VAL A 21 -5.82 11.49 13.45
N THR A 22 -6.44 10.70 12.56
CA THR A 22 -7.82 10.24 12.71
C THR A 22 -7.91 8.70 12.71
N GLY A 23 -8.97 8.19 13.34
CA GLY A 23 -9.40 6.81 13.24
C GLY A 23 -10.62 6.64 12.34
N SER A 24 -11.00 7.66 11.54
CA SER A 24 -12.17 7.57 10.67
C SER A 24 -12.07 6.40 9.70
N VAL A 25 -13.21 5.79 9.43
CA VAL A 25 -13.38 4.77 8.41
C VAL A 25 -14.53 5.17 7.52
N GLU A 26 -14.28 5.18 6.24
CA GLU A 26 -15.27 5.53 5.23
C GLU A 26 -15.26 4.51 4.11
N ARG A 27 -16.43 4.26 3.57
CA ARG A 27 -16.67 3.34 2.47
C ARG A 27 -17.24 4.10 1.28
N TYR A 28 -16.60 4.00 0.15
CA TYR A 28 -17.06 4.52 -1.13
C TYR A 28 -17.75 3.44 -1.94
N ASP A 29 -18.95 3.73 -2.44
CA ASP A 29 -19.68 2.90 -3.37
C ASP A 29 -19.62 3.53 -4.76
N PRO A 30 -18.86 2.95 -5.71
CA PRO A 30 -18.76 3.51 -7.06
C PRO A 30 -20.06 3.50 -7.86
N GLN A 31 -20.99 2.58 -7.56
CA GLN A 31 -22.26 2.51 -8.26
C GLN A 31 -23.23 3.63 -7.83
N ALA A 32 -23.17 3.99 -6.56
CA ALA A 32 -23.97 5.06 -5.98
C ALA A 32 -23.27 6.43 -6.02
N ASP A 33 -21.98 6.46 -6.36
CA ASP A 33 -21.08 7.63 -6.25
C ASP A 33 -21.21 8.30 -4.88
N GLY A 34 -21.06 7.51 -3.81
CA GLY A 34 -21.37 7.97 -2.47
C GLY A 34 -20.50 7.39 -1.36
N TRP A 35 -20.22 8.21 -0.36
CA TRP A 35 -19.46 7.85 0.83
C TRP A 35 -20.38 7.53 2.01
N THR A 36 -20.01 6.51 2.79
CA THR A 36 -20.70 6.11 4.02
C THR A 36 -19.69 6.02 5.16
N PRO A 37 -19.88 6.78 6.25
CA PRO A 37 -19.05 6.63 7.45
C PRO A 37 -19.38 5.31 8.17
N LEU A 38 -18.33 4.68 8.72
CA LEU A 38 -18.39 3.39 9.41
C LEU A 38 -17.77 3.52 10.82
N ALA A 39 -17.75 2.43 11.58
CA ALA A 39 -17.18 2.40 12.91
C ALA A 39 -15.69 2.79 12.88
N ASN A 40 -15.34 3.84 13.61
CA ASN A 40 -13.96 4.33 13.70
C ASN A 40 -13.01 3.29 14.24
N LYS A 41 -11.77 3.27 13.73
CA LYS A 41 -10.66 2.50 14.28
C LYS A 41 -10.43 2.94 15.75
N PRO A 42 -10.38 2.01 16.71
CA PRO A 42 -10.25 2.35 18.15
C PRO A 42 -9.00 3.18 18.46
N HIS A 43 -7.87 2.85 17.80
CA HIS A 43 -6.64 3.63 17.94
C HIS A 43 -6.38 4.40 16.64
N ALA A 44 -6.56 5.73 16.70
CA ALA A 44 -6.29 6.63 15.56
C ALA A 44 -4.82 6.58 15.16
N VAL A 45 -4.56 6.43 13.87
CA VAL A 45 -3.20 6.31 13.29
C VAL A 45 -3.12 6.89 11.89
N ALA A 46 -1.96 7.46 11.58
CA ALA A 46 -1.54 7.88 10.24
C ALA A 46 -0.34 7.04 9.76
N ASP A 47 0.11 7.27 8.54
CA ASP A 47 1.24 6.57 7.93
C ASP A 47 1.09 5.04 8.02
N VAL A 48 -0.11 4.58 7.67
CA VAL A 48 -0.52 3.17 7.66
C VAL A 48 -0.85 2.69 6.27
N ALA A 49 -0.68 1.40 6.07
CA ALA A 49 -1.28 0.64 5.00
C ALA A 49 -2.33 -0.32 5.57
N ALA A 50 -3.28 -0.73 4.74
CA ALA A 50 -4.27 -1.73 5.06
C ALA A 50 -4.24 -2.86 4.02
N ALA A 51 -4.58 -4.08 4.45
CA ALA A 51 -4.67 -5.22 3.54
C ALA A 51 -5.80 -6.16 3.94
N LEU A 52 -6.43 -6.77 2.94
CA LEU A 52 -7.54 -7.69 3.10
C LEU A 52 -7.05 -9.14 3.14
N VAL A 53 -7.42 -9.87 4.18
CA VAL A 53 -7.26 -11.34 4.23
C VAL A 53 -8.59 -11.96 4.63
N GLY A 54 -9.09 -12.85 3.78
CA GLY A 54 -10.46 -13.36 3.94
C GLY A 54 -11.49 -12.26 3.83
N ASP A 55 -12.23 -12.05 4.89
CA ASP A 55 -13.27 -11.02 5.06
C ASP A 55 -12.89 -9.92 6.06
N GLN A 56 -11.60 -9.86 6.47
CA GLN A 56 -11.10 -8.88 7.43
C GLN A 56 -10.05 -7.95 6.81
N ILE A 57 -10.17 -6.66 7.10
CA ILE A 57 -9.20 -5.62 6.71
C ILE A 57 -8.28 -5.35 7.92
N TYR A 58 -7.01 -5.66 7.78
CA TYR A 58 -5.99 -5.49 8.81
C TYR A 58 -5.30 -4.14 8.68
N VAL A 59 -5.13 -3.43 9.80
CA VAL A 59 -4.40 -2.16 9.91
C VAL A 59 -3.40 -2.26 11.06
N PRO A 60 -2.19 -2.76 10.82
CA PRO A 60 -1.15 -2.86 11.83
C PRO A 60 -0.44 -1.53 12.07
N GLY A 61 0.01 -1.27 13.30
CA GLY A 61 0.91 -0.16 13.63
C GLY A 61 0.42 1.24 13.28
N GLY A 62 1.30 2.02 12.66
CA GLY A 62 1.06 3.40 12.24
C GLY A 62 1.59 4.45 13.20
N ARG A 63 1.61 5.71 12.77
CA ARG A 63 2.00 6.88 13.58
C ARG A 63 0.81 7.39 14.38
N THR A 64 0.98 7.44 15.69
CA THR A 64 -0.02 7.95 16.63
C THR A 64 -0.08 9.49 16.64
N LEU A 65 -1.06 10.05 17.31
CA LEU A 65 -1.18 11.50 17.54
C LEU A 65 0.06 12.10 18.26
N SER A 66 0.77 11.32 19.07
CA SER A 66 2.02 11.76 19.71
C SER A 66 3.22 11.81 18.76
N GLY A 67 3.06 11.36 17.51
CA GLY A 67 4.14 11.24 16.52
C GLY A 67 4.93 9.95 16.60
N SER A 68 4.70 9.10 17.61
CA SER A 68 5.41 7.82 17.79
C SER A 68 4.77 6.71 16.96
N PRO A 69 5.56 5.74 16.47
CA PRO A 69 5.01 4.53 15.86
C PRO A 69 4.28 3.66 16.91
N SER A 70 3.35 2.85 16.43
CA SER A 70 2.54 1.91 17.23
C SER A 70 2.87 0.46 16.85
N ALA A 71 2.68 -0.46 17.80
CA ALA A 71 2.69 -1.89 17.53
C ALA A 71 1.29 -2.51 17.54
N ILE A 72 0.25 -1.73 17.82
CA ILE A 72 -1.13 -2.21 17.91
C ILE A 72 -1.60 -2.66 16.53
N VAL A 73 -2.21 -3.85 16.46
CA VAL A 73 -2.81 -4.40 15.25
C VAL A 73 -4.30 -4.54 15.47
N GLU A 74 -5.08 -3.98 14.58
CA GLU A 74 -6.54 -4.07 14.59
C GLU A 74 -7.03 -4.54 13.23
N ALA A 75 -8.03 -5.43 13.26
CA ALA A 75 -8.72 -5.93 12.08
C ALA A 75 -10.17 -5.47 12.09
N TYR A 76 -10.63 -5.02 10.95
CA TYR A 76 -12.00 -4.55 10.72
C TYR A 76 -12.78 -5.58 9.91
N SER A 77 -13.99 -5.91 10.37
CA SER A 77 -14.95 -6.73 9.62
C SER A 77 -15.96 -5.83 8.91
N PRO A 78 -15.91 -5.70 7.57
CA PRO A 78 -16.86 -4.90 6.81
C PRO A 78 -18.30 -5.36 6.91
N GLU A 79 -18.54 -6.66 7.12
CA GLU A 79 -19.90 -7.23 7.19
C GLU A 79 -20.62 -6.86 8.50
N THR A 80 -19.87 -6.75 9.60
CA THR A 80 -20.45 -6.51 10.93
C THR A 80 -20.18 -5.10 11.47
N ASP A 81 -19.35 -4.31 10.76
CA ASP A 81 -18.90 -2.98 11.19
C ASP A 81 -18.23 -2.99 12.57
N VAL A 82 -17.37 -4.01 12.84
CA VAL A 82 -16.71 -4.22 14.13
C VAL A 82 -15.20 -4.34 13.97
N TRP A 83 -14.47 -3.77 14.93
CA TRP A 83 -13.02 -3.89 15.08
C TRP A 83 -12.63 -4.94 16.11
N GLU A 84 -11.59 -5.69 15.83
CA GLU A 84 -10.97 -6.65 16.74
C GLU A 84 -9.47 -6.37 16.90
N SER A 85 -8.96 -6.54 18.13
CA SER A 85 -7.52 -6.53 18.38
C SER A 85 -6.88 -7.84 17.98
N LYS A 86 -5.71 -7.78 17.34
CA LYS A 86 -4.91 -8.95 16.94
C LYS A 86 -3.53 -8.89 17.59
N ALA A 87 -2.74 -9.96 17.44
CA ALA A 87 -1.38 -10.01 17.96
C ALA A 87 -0.56 -8.79 17.50
N PRO A 88 0.10 -8.08 18.42
CA PRO A 88 0.81 -6.86 18.09
C PRO A 88 2.03 -7.13 17.20
N LEU A 89 2.48 -6.11 16.46
CA LEU A 89 3.74 -6.15 15.74
C LEU A 89 4.91 -6.44 16.70
N PRO A 90 5.92 -7.20 16.29
CA PRO A 90 7.14 -7.42 17.08
C PRO A 90 7.90 -6.12 17.39
N THR A 91 7.79 -5.13 16.52
CA THR A 91 8.35 -3.78 16.65
C THR A 91 7.30 -2.75 16.26
N ALA A 92 7.21 -1.65 17.00
CA ALA A 92 6.34 -0.53 16.64
C ALA A 92 6.83 0.09 15.32
N LEU A 93 5.96 0.21 14.31
CA LEU A 93 6.31 0.69 12.97
C LEU A 93 5.25 1.64 12.42
N SER A 94 5.71 2.59 11.59
CA SER A 94 4.86 3.43 10.75
C SER A 94 5.49 3.59 9.36
N GLY A 95 4.71 3.96 8.34
CA GLY A 95 5.22 4.16 6.99
C GLY A 95 5.73 2.88 6.32
N TYR A 96 5.35 1.72 6.81
CA TYR A 96 5.66 0.41 6.21
C TYR A 96 4.80 0.16 4.96
N ALA A 97 5.24 -0.75 4.11
CA ALA A 97 4.41 -1.32 3.05
C ALA A 97 3.73 -2.62 3.55
N LEU A 98 2.46 -2.83 3.19
CA LEU A 98 1.66 -3.99 3.61
C LEU A 98 0.89 -4.57 2.43
N ILE A 99 0.95 -5.89 2.28
CA ILE A 99 0.21 -6.60 1.24
C ILE A 99 -0.24 -7.98 1.73
N ALA A 100 -1.34 -8.47 1.19
CA ALA A 100 -1.80 -9.83 1.39
C ALA A 100 -1.36 -10.73 0.22
N LEU A 101 -0.89 -11.92 0.53
CA LEU A 101 -0.60 -12.98 -0.43
C LEU A 101 -0.91 -14.33 0.18
N GLU A 102 -1.69 -15.16 -0.53
CA GLU A 102 -2.02 -16.55 -0.15
C GLU A 102 -2.58 -16.67 1.29
N GLY A 103 -3.43 -15.72 1.70
CA GLY A 103 -4.07 -15.72 3.00
C GLY A 103 -3.20 -15.25 4.17
N ARG A 104 -2.02 -14.70 3.90
CA ARG A 104 -1.08 -14.11 4.86
C ARG A 104 -0.85 -12.64 4.57
N LEU A 105 -0.41 -11.89 5.60
CA LEU A 105 0.06 -10.52 5.41
C LEU A 105 1.59 -10.49 5.39
N TYR A 106 2.13 -9.64 4.55
CA TYR A 106 3.55 -9.32 4.51
C TYR A 106 3.75 -7.83 4.71
N LEU A 107 4.55 -7.48 5.72
CA LEU A 107 4.89 -6.11 6.10
C LEU A 107 6.37 -5.88 5.83
N PHE A 108 6.69 -4.78 5.14
CA PHE A 108 8.04 -4.45 4.70
C PHE A 108 8.48 -3.08 5.19
N GLY A 109 9.63 -3.02 5.86
CA GLY A 109 10.29 -1.78 6.26
C GLY A 109 9.48 -0.93 7.22
N GLY A 110 9.60 0.38 7.05
CA GLY A 110 8.96 1.41 7.88
C GLY A 110 9.95 2.20 8.72
N TRP A 111 9.41 3.02 9.62
CA TRP A 111 10.14 3.80 10.61
C TRP A 111 9.79 3.31 12.01
N ASP A 112 10.81 3.01 12.82
CA ASP A 112 10.65 2.43 14.17
C ASP A 112 10.63 3.48 15.30
N GLY A 113 10.68 4.76 14.94
CA GLY A 113 10.79 5.88 15.88
C GLY A 113 12.21 6.45 15.97
N SER A 114 13.19 5.79 15.35
CA SER A 114 14.60 6.17 15.39
C SER A 114 15.27 6.06 14.02
N ILE A 115 15.04 4.97 13.29
CA ILE A 115 15.65 4.69 11.99
C ILE A 115 14.62 4.12 11.00
N TYR A 116 14.92 4.22 9.73
CA TYR A 116 14.26 3.46 8.67
C TYR A 116 14.81 2.04 8.69
N VAL A 117 13.89 1.04 8.66
CA VAL A 117 14.27 -0.37 8.85
C VAL A 117 14.09 -1.16 7.55
N ASP A 118 14.81 -2.28 7.47
CA ASP A 118 14.71 -3.28 6.39
C ASP A 118 13.91 -4.52 6.80
N SER A 119 13.37 -4.55 8.02
CA SER A 119 12.68 -5.69 8.58
C SER A 119 11.47 -6.12 7.75
N VAL A 120 11.26 -7.42 7.65
CA VAL A 120 10.12 -8.05 7.00
C VAL A 120 9.44 -8.96 7.99
N TYR A 121 8.11 -8.86 8.07
CA TYR A 121 7.29 -9.72 8.92
C TYR A 121 6.17 -10.36 8.09
N GLU A 122 5.92 -11.64 8.35
CA GLU A 122 4.75 -12.37 7.87
C GLU A 122 3.78 -12.56 9.03
N TYR A 123 2.49 -12.31 8.81
CA TYR A 123 1.43 -12.59 9.76
C TYR A 123 0.57 -13.74 9.26
N ASP A 124 0.37 -14.73 10.13
CA ASP A 124 -0.56 -15.83 9.93
C ASP A 124 -1.85 -15.56 10.70
N PRO A 125 -2.98 -15.25 10.03
CA PRO A 125 -4.25 -15.00 10.71
C PRO A 125 -4.81 -16.22 11.47
N ALA A 126 -4.47 -17.44 11.04
CA ALA A 126 -4.95 -18.67 11.71
C ALA A 126 -4.27 -18.89 13.07
N GLU A 127 -2.99 -18.50 13.17
CA GLU A 127 -2.21 -18.61 14.41
C GLU A 127 -2.23 -17.30 15.23
N ASP A 128 -2.78 -16.21 14.65
CA ASP A 128 -2.70 -14.84 15.22
C ASP A 128 -1.26 -14.49 15.62
N ALA A 129 -0.31 -14.67 14.72
CA ALA A 129 1.12 -14.54 15.04
C ALA A 129 1.93 -13.92 13.91
N TRP A 130 2.94 -13.12 14.31
CA TRP A 130 3.95 -12.54 13.41
C TRP A 130 5.24 -13.34 13.45
N ALA A 131 5.81 -13.61 12.29
CA ALA A 131 7.11 -14.26 12.11
C ALA A 131 8.07 -13.35 11.34
N PRO A 132 9.34 -13.19 11.78
CA PRO A 132 10.34 -12.46 11.00
C PRO A 132 10.72 -13.25 9.74
N LYS A 133 10.97 -12.51 8.66
CA LYS A 133 11.45 -13.02 7.37
C LYS A 133 12.77 -12.37 6.99
N SER A 134 13.38 -12.80 5.89
CA SER A 134 14.63 -12.24 5.38
C SER A 134 14.47 -10.74 5.10
N PRO A 135 15.34 -9.88 5.66
CA PRO A 135 15.22 -8.44 5.52
C PRO A 135 15.35 -7.99 4.06
N MET A 136 14.78 -6.82 3.76
CA MET A 136 14.95 -6.17 2.46
C MET A 136 16.43 -5.83 2.21
N PRO A 137 16.87 -5.84 0.94
CA PRO A 137 18.22 -5.35 0.60
C PRO A 137 18.43 -3.86 0.95
N THR A 138 17.35 -3.06 0.95
CA THR A 138 17.39 -1.62 1.20
C THR A 138 16.41 -1.23 2.30
N ALA A 139 16.92 -0.73 3.44
CA ALA A 139 16.09 -0.17 4.52
C ALA A 139 15.34 1.07 4.05
N ARG A 140 14.02 1.13 4.28
CA ARG A 140 13.17 2.22 3.80
C ARG A 140 11.78 2.23 4.41
N ALA A 141 11.17 3.42 4.43
CA ALA A 141 9.74 3.59 4.67
C ALA A 141 9.04 4.18 3.43
N PHE A 142 7.72 4.26 3.48
CA PHE A 142 6.87 4.86 2.45
C PHE A 142 7.07 4.24 1.05
N ALA A 143 7.49 2.97 0.99
CA ALA A 143 7.53 2.20 -0.24
C ALA A 143 6.12 1.78 -0.67
N GLY A 144 5.91 1.65 -1.97
CA GLY A 144 4.75 0.98 -2.52
C GLY A 144 4.96 -0.52 -2.60
N VAL A 145 3.87 -1.28 -2.63
CA VAL A 145 3.92 -2.74 -2.74
C VAL A 145 2.83 -3.27 -3.64
N ALA A 146 3.14 -4.31 -4.41
CA ALA A 146 2.19 -5.00 -5.27
C ALA A 146 2.49 -6.50 -5.35
N VAL A 147 1.46 -7.29 -5.66
CA VAL A 147 1.58 -8.73 -5.96
C VAL A 147 1.32 -8.97 -7.43
N VAL A 148 2.24 -9.70 -8.09
CA VAL A 148 2.05 -10.20 -9.46
C VAL A 148 2.61 -11.62 -9.54
N ASP A 149 1.83 -12.54 -10.06
CA ASP A 149 2.20 -13.96 -10.29
C ASP A 149 2.80 -14.63 -9.02
N GLY A 150 2.19 -14.38 -7.83
CA GLY A 150 2.62 -14.97 -6.54
C GLY A 150 3.94 -14.42 -5.98
N LYS A 151 4.41 -13.30 -6.49
CA LYS A 151 5.60 -12.58 -6.04
C LYS A 151 5.22 -11.19 -5.56
N ILE A 152 5.96 -10.68 -4.60
CA ILE A 152 5.75 -9.35 -4.02
C ILE A 152 6.83 -8.40 -4.56
N TYR A 153 6.42 -7.25 -5.05
CA TYR A 153 7.30 -6.18 -5.54
C TYR A 153 7.23 -5.03 -4.55
N VAL A 154 8.38 -4.66 -3.98
CA VAL A 154 8.53 -3.50 -3.09
C VAL A 154 9.26 -2.40 -3.85
N ILE A 155 8.56 -1.27 -4.06
CA ILE A 155 8.97 -0.27 -5.04
C ILE A 155 9.11 1.10 -4.38
N GLY A 156 10.21 1.80 -4.68
CA GLY A 156 10.49 3.13 -4.16
C GLY A 156 10.70 3.17 -2.65
N GLY A 157 10.25 4.23 -2.04
CA GLY A 157 10.38 4.50 -0.61
C GLY A 157 11.42 5.57 -0.31
N TYR A 158 11.63 5.85 0.97
CA TYR A 158 12.55 6.85 1.51
C TYR A 158 13.51 6.22 2.51
N ASP A 159 14.80 6.47 2.37
CA ASP A 159 15.86 5.91 3.21
C ASP A 159 16.33 6.86 4.34
N GLY A 160 15.71 8.03 4.43
CA GLY A 160 16.09 9.10 5.36
C GLY A 160 16.93 10.19 4.70
N GLN A 161 17.32 10.02 3.45
CA GLN A 161 18.10 10.98 2.68
C GLN A 161 17.55 11.20 1.27
N ASN A 162 17.02 10.16 0.64
CA ASN A 162 16.60 10.21 -0.76
C ASN A 162 15.28 9.47 -1.00
N ASP A 163 14.53 9.96 -1.97
CA ASP A 163 13.49 9.19 -2.64
C ASP A 163 14.15 8.09 -3.50
N LEU A 164 13.79 6.83 -3.26
CA LEU A 164 14.46 5.68 -3.87
C LEU A 164 13.86 5.30 -5.22
N THR A 165 14.72 4.87 -6.13
CA THR A 165 14.33 4.22 -7.40
C THR A 165 14.22 2.70 -7.27
N ALA A 166 14.48 2.14 -6.10
CA ALA A 166 14.55 0.71 -5.85
C ALA A 166 13.28 -0.03 -6.29
N ASN A 167 13.48 -1.16 -6.95
CA ASN A 167 12.43 -2.12 -7.30
C ASN A 167 12.98 -3.51 -6.96
N GLU A 168 12.39 -4.14 -5.95
CA GLU A 168 12.88 -5.39 -5.38
C GLU A 168 11.74 -6.41 -5.34
N GLU A 169 11.97 -7.55 -5.98
CA GLU A 169 11.06 -8.70 -5.99
C GLU A 169 11.36 -9.60 -4.79
N TYR A 170 10.36 -9.90 -3.99
CA TYR A 170 10.40 -10.87 -2.90
C TYR A 170 9.59 -12.12 -3.27
N VAL A 171 10.21 -13.29 -3.10
CA VAL A 171 9.60 -14.59 -3.39
C VAL A 171 9.45 -15.37 -2.08
N PRO A 172 8.28 -15.36 -1.41
CA PRO A 172 8.10 -15.96 -0.08
C PRO A 172 8.52 -17.44 0.00
N SER A 173 8.21 -18.23 -1.02
CA SER A 173 8.57 -19.67 -1.05
C SER A 173 10.07 -19.95 -1.08
N ARG A 174 10.92 -18.97 -1.42
CA ARG A 174 12.39 -19.11 -1.33
C ARG A 174 12.91 -18.80 0.06
N ASP A 175 12.22 -17.94 0.81
CA ASP A 175 12.59 -17.59 2.18
C ASP A 175 12.49 -18.79 3.12
N ASP A 176 11.48 -19.62 2.94
CA ASP A 176 11.28 -20.82 3.72
C ASP A 176 12.32 -21.92 3.43
N SER A 177 12.99 -21.87 2.28
CA SER A 177 13.95 -22.87 1.81
C SER A 177 15.43 -22.53 2.01
N GLN A 178 15.74 -21.51 2.83
CA GLN A 178 17.11 -21.00 3.07
C GLN A 178 17.82 -20.44 1.83
N GLY A 179 17.06 -20.07 0.79
CA GLY A 179 17.54 -19.35 -0.37
C GLY A 179 17.50 -17.84 -0.15
N ASN A 180 18.10 -17.04 -1.04
CA ASN A 180 17.85 -15.61 -1.07
C ASN A 180 16.50 -15.34 -1.72
N PRO A 181 15.48 -14.84 -0.98
CA PRO A 181 14.17 -14.57 -1.54
C PRO A 181 14.13 -13.28 -2.36
N TRP A 182 15.15 -12.44 -2.29
CA TRP A 182 15.20 -11.13 -2.92
C TRP A 182 15.89 -11.13 -4.28
N ILE A 183 15.29 -10.41 -5.23
CA ILE A 183 15.83 -10.17 -6.57
C ILE A 183 15.73 -8.68 -6.86
N THR A 184 16.84 -8.05 -7.23
CA THR A 184 16.84 -6.66 -7.69
C THR A 184 16.31 -6.60 -9.12
N MET A 185 15.28 -5.80 -9.33
CA MET A 185 14.65 -5.58 -10.62
C MET A 185 15.09 -4.24 -11.21
N PRO A 186 14.83 -3.98 -12.51
CA PRO A 186 15.11 -2.67 -13.11
C PRO A 186 14.54 -1.53 -12.27
N PRO A 187 15.36 -0.53 -11.89
CA PRO A 187 14.92 0.57 -11.03
C PRO A 187 13.94 1.49 -11.76
N MET A 188 13.11 2.21 -10.98
CA MET A 188 12.28 3.28 -11.51
C MET A 188 13.13 4.37 -12.15
N PRO A 189 12.62 5.05 -13.20
CA PRO A 189 13.31 6.20 -13.82
C PRO A 189 13.52 7.37 -12.84
N VAL A 190 12.59 7.56 -11.91
CA VAL A 190 12.61 8.63 -10.91
C VAL A 190 12.28 8.06 -9.54
N GLY A 191 13.03 8.45 -8.50
CA GLY A 191 12.77 8.05 -7.12
C GLY A 191 11.41 8.56 -6.62
N ARG A 192 10.67 7.70 -5.89
CA ARG A 192 9.34 8.01 -5.35
C ARG A 192 9.16 7.41 -3.97
N ALA A 193 8.74 8.23 -3.02
CA ALA A 193 8.29 7.81 -1.71
C ALA A 193 6.87 8.30 -1.44
N GLY A 194 6.07 7.51 -0.72
CA GLY A 194 4.67 7.84 -0.49
C GLY A 194 3.83 7.85 -1.77
N CYS A 195 4.23 7.11 -2.79
CA CYS A 195 3.43 6.88 -3.99
C CYS A 195 2.34 5.84 -3.72
N GLY A 196 1.22 5.95 -4.42
CA GLY A 196 0.24 4.89 -4.51
C GLY A 196 0.72 3.80 -5.49
N VAL A 197 0.49 2.53 -5.16
CA VAL A 197 0.86 1.39 -6.01
C VAL A 197 -0.30 0.40 -6.09
N ALA A 198 -0.63 -0.03 -7.30
CA ALA A 198 -1.60 -1.08 -7.55
C ALA A 198 -1.17 -1.94 -8.74
N ALA A 199 -1.47 -3.23 -8.70
CA ALA A 199 -1.21 -4.14 -9.82
C ALA A 199 -2.50 -4.48 -10.57
N ALA A 200 -2.41 -4.44 -11.91
CA ALA A 200 -3.44 -4.92 -12.81
C ALA A 200 -2.83 -5.88 -13.82
N ALA A 201 -3.19 -7.15 -13.75
CA ALA A 201 -2.54 -8.24 -14.49
C ALA A 201 -1.01 -8.25 -14.26
N ASN A 202 -0.21 -8.08 -15.30
CA ASN A 202 1.26 -8.05 -15.21
C ASN A 202 1.87 -6.64 -15.20
N ILE A 203 1.03 -5.62 -14.99
CA ILE A 203 1.45 -4.22 -14.92
C ILE A 203 1.28 -3.71 -13.49
N ILE A 204 2.33 -3.13 -12.95
CA ILE A 204 2.28 -2.40 -11.68
C ILE A 204 2.20 -0.91 -12.02
N HIS A 205 1.17 -0.26 -11.51
CA HIS A 205 0.91 1.17 -11.67
C HIS A 205 1.41 1.90 -10.44
N ILE A 206 2.19 2.95 -10.63
CA ILE A 206 2.72 3.82 -9.60
C ILE A 206 2.24 5.24 -9.87
N VAL A 207 1.60 5.87 -8.88
CA VAL A 207 1.03 7.21 -9.00
C VAL A 207 1.60 8.14 -7.96
N GLY A 208 2.02 9.33 -8.36
CA GLY A 208 2.51 10.36 -7.46
C GLY A 208 3.82 10.00 -6.74
N GLY A 209 3.95 10.46 -5.51
CA GLY A 209 5.13 10.28 -4.66
C GLY A 209 6.09 11.46 -4.73
N GLY A 210 7.23 11.31 -4.02
CA GLY A 210 8.26 12.34 -3.88
C GLY A 210 8.19 13.02 -2.52
N TRP A 211 9.14 12.65 -1.65
CA TRP A 211 9.27 13.25 -0.32
C TRP A 211 10.17 14.47 -0.35
N ASP A 212 11.34 14.32 -0.97
CA ASP A 212 12.31 15.40 -1.12
C ASP A 212 12.00 16.28 -2.32
N THR A 213 11.61 15.66 -3.44
CA THR A 213 11.23 16.33 -4.68
C THR A 213 9.91 15.77 -5.14
N ALA A 214 8.90 16.61 -5.13
CA ALA A 214 7.60 16.21 -5.57
C ALA A 214 7.60 15.78 -7.04
N VAL A 215 7.07 14.60 -7.31
CA VAL A 215 7.05 13.96 -8.63
C VAL A 215 5.63 13.95 -9.17
N ALA A 216 5.44 14.60 -10.30
CA ALA A 216 4.16 14.59 -11.00
C ALA A 216 3.97 13.29 -11.79
N GLY A 217 2.72 12.99 -12.12
CA GLY A 217 2.36 11.85 -12.96
C GLY A 217 2.62 10.49 -12.31
N GLY A 218 2.76 9.48 -13.12
CA GLY A 218 2.96 8.11 -12.69
C GLY A 218 3.96 7.35 -13.56
N ALA A 219 4.16 6.09 -13.22
CA ALA A 219 4.93 5.14 -13.99
C ALA A 219 4.23 3.78 -14.01
N MET A 220 4.44 3.00 -15.04
CA MET A 220 4.01 1.61 -15.14
C MET A 220 5.22 0.71 -15.28
N TYR A 221 5.23 -0.37 -14.53
CA TYR A 221 6.24 -1.41 -14.66
C TYR A 221 5.61 -2.68 -15.22
N ASN A 222 6.10 -3.13 -16.36
CA ASN A 222 5.71 -4.41 -16.92
C ASN A 222 6.61 -5.52 -16.35
N VAL A 223 6.05 -6.35 -15.50
CA VAL A 223 6.78 -7.41 -14.79
C VAL A 223 7.37 -8.45 -15.75
N ARG A 224 6.74 -8.69 -16.90
CA ARG A 224 7.20 -9.70 -17.87
C ARG A 224 8.36 -9.22 -18.72
N THR A 225 8.36 -7.95 -19.13
CA THR A 225 9.44 -7.39 -19.96
C THR A 225 10.54 -6.70 -19.16
N GLY A 226 10.25 -6.34 -17.89
CA GLY A 226 11.15 -5.56 -17.04
C GLY A 226 11.26 -4.09 -17.46
N GLU A 227 10.30 -3.58 -18.23
CA GLU A 227 10.32 -2.24 -18.78
C GLU A 227 9.45 -1.28 -17.97
N TRP A 228 9.93 -0.05 -17.85
CA TRP A 228 9.20 1.08 -17.29
C TRP A 228 8.66 1.96 -18.42
N VAL A 229 7.41 2.43 -18.24
CA VAL A 229 6.74 3.38 -19.16
C VAL A 229 6.12 4.48 -18.31
N ASP A 230 6.19 5.71 -18.76
CA ASP A 230 5.50 6.83 -18.11
C ASP A 230 3.99 6.63 -18.20
N LEU A 231 3.32 6.88 -17.09
CA LEU A 231 1.87 6.88 -16.98
C LEU A 231 1.39 8.34 -16.96
N GLU A 232 0.67 8.73 -18.00
CA GLU A 232 -0.11 9.96 -17.97
C GLU A 232 -1.33 9.74 -17.06
N VAL A 233 -1.27 10.30 -15.86
CA VAL A 233 -2.42 10.34 -14.97
C VAL A 233 -3.16 11.66 -15.15
N PRO A 234 -4.49 11.67 -15.08
CA PRO A 234 -5.28 12.90 -15.19
C PRO A 234 -5.02 13.89 -14.05
N LEU A 235 -4.24 13.50 -13.07
CA LEU A 235 -3.90 14.25 -11.89
C LEU A 235 -2.82 15.30 -12.18
N SER A 236 -3.20 16.56 -12.18
CA SER A 236 -2.27 17.67 -12.29
C SER A 236 -1.65 17.97 -10.94
N GLY A 237 -0.31 17.88 -10.86
CA GLY A 237 0.44 18.35 -9.70
C GLY A 237 1.23 17.25 -8.97
N GLN A 238 1.75 17.66 -7.82
CA GLN A 238 2.58 16.86 -6.95
C GLN A 238 1.68 16.21 -5.89
N TRP A 239 1.64 14.89 -5.84
CA TRP A 239 0.72 14.16 -5.01
C TRP A 239 1.41 13.02 -4.29
N ARG A 240 1.43 13.03 -2.96
CA ARG A 240 2.03 11.97 -2.14
C ARG A 240 1.09 11.49 -1.05
N SER A 241 1.43 10.37 -0.44
CA SER A 241 0.67 9.76 0.67
C SER A 241 -0.79 9.46 0.31
N LEU A 242 -1.05 9.24 -0.99
CA LEU A 242 -2.35 8.82 -1.49
C LEU A 242 -2.54 7.32 -1.26
N GLY A 243 -3.79 6.91 -1.12
CA GLY A 243 -4.17 5.51 -1.20
C GLY A 243 -4.47 5.11 -2.64
N LEU A 244 -4.00 3.95 -3.05
CA LEU A 244 -4.29 3.38 -4.37
C LEU A 244 -4.82 1.97 -4.22
N THR A 245 -5.91 1.65 -4.92
CA THR A 245 -6.45 0.28 -4.97
C THR A 245 -7.05 -0.03 -6.33
N LEU A 246 -6.98 -1.30 -6.72
CA LEU A 246 -7.68 -1.80 -7.90
C LEU A 246 -9.02 -2.40 -7.46
N LEU A 247 -10.10 -1.95 -8.10
CA LEU A 247 -11.42 -2.55 -7.98
C LEU A 247 -11.92 -2.88 -9.39
N ASP A 248 -12.15 -4.15 -9.66
CA ASP A 248 -12.50 -4.68 -11.00
C ASP A 248 -11.45 -4.31 -12.06
N THR A 249 -11.75 -3.32 -12.90
CA THR A 249 -10.84 -2.84 -13.98
C THR A 249 -10.37 -1.40 -13.77
N GLU A 250 -10.82 -0.77 -12.68
CA GLU A 250 -10.53 0.62 -12.39
C GLU A 250 -9.56 0.76 -11.21
N ILE A 251 -8.64 1.68 -11.30
CA ILE A 251 -7.78 2.08 -10.19
C ILE A 251 -8.37 3.33 -9.55
N TYR A 252 -8.57 3.27 -8.25
CA TYR A 252 -9.01 4.38 -7.40
C TYR A 252 -7.82 4.98 -6.68
N ALA A 253 -7.65 6.30 -6.83
CA ALA A 253 -6.62 7.09 -6.16
C ALA A 253 -7.30 8.09 -5.23
N ILE A 254 -7.08 7.93 -3.92
CA ILE A 254 -7.87 8.60 -2.89
C ILE A 254 -6.98 9.41 -1.95
N GLY A 255 -7.43 10.62 -1.62
CA GLY A 255 -6.82 11.50 -0.64
C GLY A 255 -5.38 11.85 -0.97
N GLY A 256 -4.55 12.07 0.03
CA GLY A 256 -3.14 12.42 -0.12
C GLY A 256 -2.82 13.86 0.25
N TRP A 257 -1.63 14.30 -0.14
CA TRP A 257 -1.12 15.62 0.20
C TRP A 257 -0.34 16.26 -0.97
N ASN A 258 -0.63 17.51 -1.29
CA ASN A 258 0.04 18.29 -2.34
C ASN A 258 0.53 19.68 -1.88
N GLY A 259 0.66 19.89 -0.58
CA GLY A 259 0.83 21.17 0.11
C GLY A 259 -0.30 21.39 1.10
N ASP A 260 -1.48 20.83 0.80
CA ASP A 260 -2.64 20.72 1.66
C ASP A 260 -3.19 19.28 1.63
N TYR A 261 -3.99 18.90 2.63
CA TYR A 261 -4.72 17.63 2.60
C TYR A 261 -5.76 17.64 1.49
N MET A 262 -5.81 16.53 0.75
CA MET A 262 -6.70 16.41 -0.41
C MET A 262 -7.90 15.54 -0.08
N ASP A 263 -9.06 15.95 -0.54
CA ASP A 263 -10.34 15.21 -0.46
C ASP A 263 -10.72 14.57 -1.81
N VAL A 264 -9.73 14.24 -2.63
CA VAL A 264 -9.93 13.71 -3.97
C VAL A 264 -10.22 12.22 -3.96
N ASN A 265 -11.06 11.81 -4.89
CA ASN A 265 -11.32 10.45 -5.28
C ASN A 265 -11.30 10.40 -6.81
N GLU A 266 -10.18 9.96 -7.36
CA GLU A 266 -9.96 9.89 -8.81
C GLU A 266 -9.94 8.44 -9.25
N GLU A 267 -10.59 8.14 -10.36
CA GLU A 267 -10.58 6.82 -10.95
C GLU A 267 -9.99 6.84 -12.36
N TYR A 268 -9.31 5.79 -12.76
CA TYR A 268 -8.91 5.56 -14.13
C TYR A 268 -8.89 4.08 -14.50
N LYS A 269 -9.16 3.80 -15.76
CA LYS A 269 -9.22 2.44 -16.27
C LYS A 269 -7.84 1.83 -16.43
N ALA A 270 -7.54 0.79 -15.64
CA ALA A 270 -6.28 0.08 -15.67
C ALA A 270 -6.24 -1.08 -16.68
N ILE A 271 -7.41 -1.67 -16.98
CA ILE A 271 -7.53 -2.83 -17.86
C ILE A 271 -8.53 -2.52 -18.98
N TYR A 272 -8.06 -2.63 -20.22
CA TYR A 272 -8.87 -2.47 -21.43
C TYR A 272 -9.13 -3.81 -22.09
N THR A 273 -10.39 -4.12 -22.40
CA THR A 273 -10.74 -5.28 -23.20
C THR A 273 -10.58 -4.92 -24.69
N ILE A 274 -9.60 -5.52 -25.37
CA ILE A 274 -9.44 -5.38 -26.82
C ILE A 274 -10.26 -6.50 -27.48
N ILE A 275 -11.35 -6.13 -28.14
CA ILE A 275 -12.10 -7.06 -28.98
C ILE A 275 -11.38 -7.13 -30.32
N VAL A 276 -10.62 -8.22 -30.55
CA VAL A 276 -10.04 -8.49 -31.86
C VAL A 276 -11.13 -9.11 -32.73
N PRO A 277 -11.53 -8.50 -33.86
CA PRO A 277 -12.47 -9.13 -34.77
C PRO A 277 -11.85 -10.41 -35.31
N VAL A 278 -12.53 -11.55 -35.11
CA VAL A 278 -12.13 -12.78 -35.78
C VAL A 278 -12.50 -12.63 -37.26
N PRO A 279 -11.57 -12.74 -38.22
CA PRO A 279 -11.91 -12.75 -39.63
C PRO A 279 -12.84 -13.93 -39.90
N ILE A 280 -13.98 -13.67 -40.56
CA ILE A 280 -14.95 -14.68 -41.00
C ILE A 280 -14.40 -15.40 -42.23
#